data_c9f52e1a01c998d366dbf70f06bda20b
#
_entry.id   c9f52e1a01c998d366dbf70f06bda20b
#
_cell.length_a   1.000
_cell.length_b   1.000
_cell.length_c   1.000
_cell.angle_alpha   90.00
_cell.angle_beta   90.00
_cell.angle_gamma   90.00
#
_symmetry.space_group_name_H-M   'P 1'
#
loop_
_entity.id
_entity.type
_entity.pdbx_description
1 polymer ?
#
loop_
_entity_poly.entity_id
_entity_poly.type
_entity_poly.pdbx_seq_one_letter_code
_entity_poly.pdbx_strand_id
1 'polypeptide(L)'
;YSSAASDVYKRQLIDRVLKKGSGNSSSPTPTSPVPDLFAGTLFAQPQTSTPENSAPIQGDLFANFAGEGTGVSENSNLTRLEMLDVDYQLIDTEDKRAEIIQKLLTSEILSIDTETTGTEPMDAELVGMSFSDAENRAYYVPVPAEREEVLKIVNEFRPLFENEKSMKVGQNIKYDMIILQNYGVQVKGKLFDTMLAHYVLQPELRHNMDYLAEIYLHYQTIHCLLYT
;
A
#
# COMPACT_ATOMS: atom_id res chain seq x y z
N TYR A 1 -1.32 -9.60 -13.52
CA TYR A 1 -1.62 -8.24 -14.07
C TYR A 1 -2.18 -7.28 -13.01
N SER A 2 -2.88 -7.77 -11.99
CA SER A 2 -3.44 -6.96 -10.89
C SER A 2 -2.37 -6.27 -10.05
N SER A 3 -1.29 -6.96 -9.74
CA SER A 3 -0.18 -6.50 -8.92
C SER A 3 0.63 -5.38 -9.59
N ALA A 4 0.97 -5.52 -10.86
CA ALA A 4 1.71 -4.49 -11.60
C ALA A 4 0.94 -3.15 -11.66
N ALA A 5 -0.39 -3.19 -11.80
CA ALA A 5 -1.23 -2.01 -11.71
C ALA A 5 -1.15 -1.37 -10.32
N SER A 6 -1.15 -2.18 -9.25
CA SER A 6 -1.02 -1.74 -7.86
C SER A 6 0.24 -0.90 -7.63
N ASP A 7 1.38 -1.30 -8.17
CA ASP A 7 2.65 -0.60 -7.97
C ASP A 7 2.74 0.74 -8.69
N VAL A 8 2.14 0.83 -9.86
CA VAL A 8 1.98 2.11 -10.57
C VAL A 8 1.23 3.11 -9.70
N TYR A 9 0.17 2.67 -8.99
CA TYR A 9 -0.60 3.54 -8.12
C TYR A 9 0.16 4.00 -6.89
N LYS A 10 0.92 3.12 -6.28
CA LYS A 10 1.77 3.46 -5.14
C LYS A 10 2.69 4.63 -5.48
N ARG A 11 3.30 4.59 -6.66
CA ARG A 11 4.19 5.67 -7.11
C ARG A 11 3.45 6.97 -7.43
N GLN A 12 2.33 6.92 -8.13
CA GLN A 12 1.51 8.11 -8.42
C GLN A 12 1.00 8.78 -7.14
N LEU A 13 0.65 7.98 -6.12
CA LEU A 13 0.23 8.48 -4.83
C LEU A 13 1.34 9.27 -4.14
N ILE A 14 2.58 8.77 -4.18
CA ILE A 14 3.74 9.47 -3.61
C ILE A 14 3.96 10.81 -4.29
N ASP A 15 4.00 10.85 -5.61
CA ASP A 15 4.24 12.07 -6.35
C ASP A 15 3.20 13.14 -6.02
N ARG A 16 1.93 12.76 -5.82
CA ARG A 16 0.87 13.70 -5.42
C ARG A 16 0.98 14.12 -3.96
N VAL A 17 1.30 13.22 -3.04
CA VAL A 17 1.47 13.53 -1.62
C VAL A 17 2.68 14.43 -1.42
N LEU A 18 3.81 14.14 -2.07
CA LEU A 18 5.03 14.94 -1.97
C LEU A 18 4.89 16.31 -2.67
N LYS A 19 4.22 16.37 -3.84
CA LYS A 19 3.93 17.65 -4.53
C LYS A 19 2.98 18.54 -3.75
N LYS A 20 2.02 17.97 -3.02
CA LYS A 20 1.13 18.76 -2.15
C LYS A 20 1.85 19.35 -0.93
N GLY A 21 2.93 18.72 -0.45
CA GLY A 21 3.79 19.23 0.62
C GLY A 21 4.75 20.36 0.19
N SER A 22 4.98 20.55 -1.12
CA SER A 22 5.86 21.58 -1.69
C SER A 22 5.15 22.79 -2.28
N GLY A 23 3.82 22.80 -2.28
CA GLY A 23 3.00 23.91 -2.80
C GLY A 23 2.83 25.00 -1.76
N ASN A 24 3.33 26.19 -2.11
CA ASN A 24 3.23 27.47 -1.39
C ASN A 24 1.88 27.64 -0.65
N SER A 25 1.98 27.84 0.66
CA SER A 25 0.88 28.19 1.54
C SER A 25 0.33 29.60 1.21
N SER A 26 -0.75 29.65 0.47
CA SER A 26 -1.71 30.74 0.61
C SER A 26 -2.97 30.15 1.23
N SER A 27 -3.00 30.14 2.54
CA SER A 27 -4.18 29.78 3.35
C SER A 27 -5.26 30.82 3.18
N PRO A 28 -6.51 30.47 2.90
CA PRO A 28 -7.62 31.33 3.27
C PRO A 28 -7.80 31.21 4.79
N THR A 29 -7.70 32.31 5.46
CA THR A 29 -7.97 32.48 6.90
C THR A 29 -9.41 32.04 7.20
N PRO A 30 -9.64 31.03 8.07
CA PRO A 30 -10.99 30.78 8.54
C PRO A 30 -11.33 31.79 9.61
N THR A 31 -12.24 32.70 9.28
CA THR A 31 -12.95 33.56 10.22
C THR A 31 -14.07 32.75 10.87
N SER A 32 -13.76 32.03 11.91
CA SER A 32 -14.72 31.58 12.94
C SER A 32 -13.92 31.10 14.16
N PRO A 33 -14.25 31.55 15.37
CA PRO A 33 -13.54 31.13 16.58
C PRO A 33 -13.86 29.67 16.87
N VAL A 34 -12.81 28.88 16.93
CA VAL A 34 -12.85 27.48 17.46
C VAL A 34 -13.10 27.61 18.97
N PRO A 35 -14.07 26.89 19.54
CA PRO A 35 -14.22 26.85 21.00
C PRO A 35 -12.99 26.21 21.61
N ASP A 36 -12.46 26.88 22.62
CA ASP A 36 -11.33 26.40 23.43
C ASP A 36 -11.73 25.15 24.23
N LEU A 37 -11.35 23.96 23.73
CA LEU A 37 -11.72 22.67 24.31
C LEU A 37 -10.78 22.24 25.45
N PHE A 38 -9.85 23.10 25.90
CA PHE A 38 -8.90 22.81 26.98
C PHE A 38 -8.99 23.69 28.21
N ALA A 39 -10.03 24.49 28.35
CA ALA A 39 -10.25 25.25 29.57
C ALA A 39 -11.17 24.50 30.55
N GLY A 40 -10.56 23.78 31.48
CA GLY A 40 -11.16 23.36 32.74
C GLY A 40 -11.80 21.96 32.75
N THR A 41 -11.12 21.05 33.32
CA THR A 41 -11.49 20.30 34.51
C THR A 41 -10.56 19.13 34.76
N LEU A 42 -9.54 19.39 35.55
CA LEU A 42 -8.87 18.35 36.31
C LEU A 42 -9.69 18.22 37.64
N PHE A 43 -10.14 17.00 37.96
CA PHE A 43 -10.77 16.59 39.22
C PHE A 43 -12.22 17.04 39.50
N ALA A 44 -13.18 16.17 39.22
CA ALA A 44 -14.35 15.97 40.04
C ALA A 44 -14.73 14.48 40.06
N GLN A 45 -14.83 13.95 41.28
CA GLN A 45 -15.19 12.55 41.58
C GLN A 45 -16.68 12.25 41.38
N PRO A 46 -17.10 10.95 41.39
CA PRO A 46 -18.31 10.45 40.76
C PRO A 46 -19.55 10.59 41.60
N GLN A 47 -20.68 10.84 41.00
CA GLN A 47 -21.99 10.53 41.60
C GLN A 47 -22.64 9.37 40.84
N THR A 48 -22.97 8.38 41.64
CA THR A 48 -23.68 7.15 41.33
C THR A 48 -25.12 7.39 40.90
N SER A 49 -25.56 6.79 39.82
CA SER A 49 -26.91 6.28 39.65
C SER A 49 -26.91 5.19 38.56
N THR A 50 -27.09 3.95 39.03
CA THR A 50 -27.54 2.82 38.21
C THR A 50 -29.00 3.02 37.75
N PRO A 51 -29.40 2.52 36.57
CA PRO A 51 -30.04 1.22 36.54
C PRO A 51 -29.62 0.28 35.40
N GLU A 52 -29.66 -0.95 35.77
CA GLU A 52 -29.78 -2.26 35.13
C GLU A 52 -30.03 -2.37 33.62
N ASN A 53 -29.44 -3.46 33.13
CA ASN A 53 -29.70 -4.24 31.90
C ASN A 53 -28.95 -3.82 30.64
N SER A 54 -27.91 -4.54 30.40
CA SER A 54 -27.75 -5.28 29.13
C SER A 54 -26.42 -6.06 29.09
N ALA A 55 -26.50 -7.21 28.50
CA ALA A 55 -25.50 -8.27 28.35
C ALA A 55 -24.13 -7.82 27.83
N PRO A 56 -23.07 -8.60 28.07
CA PRO A 56 -21.72 -8.27 27.62
C PRO A 56 -21.65 -8.36 26.09
N ILE A 57 -21.37 -7.24 25.45
CA ILE A 57 -21.00 -7.20 24.03
C ILE A 57 -19.55 -7.65 23.97
N GLN A 58 -19.38 -8.93 23.72
CA GLN A 58 -18.16 -9.50 23.23
C GLN A 58 -18.07 -9.16 21.75
N GLY A 59 -17.62 -7.95 21.44
CA GLY A 59 -17.42 -7.49 20.07
C GLY A 59 -16.07 -7.96 19.57
N ASP A 60 -16.10 -8.90 18.66
CA ASP A 60 -14.97 -9.38 17.90
C ASP A 60 -14.41 -8.22 17.07
N LEU A 61 -13.20 -7.73 17.41
CA LEU A 61 -12.56 -6.56 16.80
C LEU A 61 -12.21 -6.81 15.31
N PHE A 62 -12.34 -8.04 14.83
CA PHE A 62 -12.04 -8.46 13.47
C PHE A 62 -13.26 -8.81 12.61
N ALA A 63 -14.47 -8.86 13.18
CA ALA A 63 -15.68 -9.25 12.46
C ALA A 63 -16.18 -8.23 11.43
N ASN A 64 -15.67 -7.01 11.44
CA ASN A 64 -16.03 -5.96 10.47
C ASN A 64 -15.18 -5.94 9.20
N PHE A 65 -14.30 -6.94 9.01
CA PHE A 65 -13.47 -7.02 7.80
C PHE A 65 -14.09 -7.90 6.70
N ALA A 66 -15.14 -8.64 7.03
CA ALA A 66 -15.87 -9.47 6.07
C ALA A 66 -17.34 -9.06 6.11
N GLY A 67 -17.73 -8.11 5.32
CA GLY A 67 -19.14 -7.73 5.30
C GLY A 67 -19.51 -6.66 4.29
N GLU A 68 -20.14 -7.14 3.26
CA GLU A 68 -21.16 -6.51 2.45
C GLU A 68 -20.69 -5.59 1.32
N GLY A 69 -20.70 -6.20 0.14
CA GLY A 69 -20.91 -5.50 -1.11
C GLY A 69 -22.20 -4.70 -1.06
N THR A 70 -22.07 -3.41 -0.83
CA THR A 70 -23.15 -2.48 -1.08
C THR A 70 -22.69 -1.54 -2.17
N GLY A 71 -23.34 -1.69 -3.31
CA GLY A 71 -23.57 -0.65 -4.29
C GLY A 71 -22.36 0.20 -4.64
N VAL A 72 -21.52 -0.26 -5.57
CA VAL A 72 -20.64 0.63 -6.32
C VAL A 72 -21.55 1.68 -6.95
N SER A 73 -21.61 2.86 -6.37
CA SER A 73 -22.03 4.05 -7.09
C SER A 73 -21.11 4.10 -8.32
N GLU A 74 -21.66 3.90 -9.49
CA GLU A 74 -20.95 4.13 -10.74
C GLU A 74 -20.59 5.61 -10.81
N ASN A 75 -19.49 5.98 -10.17
CA ASN A 75 -18.86 7.26 -10.37
C ASN A 75 -18.28 7.25 -11.79
N SER A 76 -19.06 7.74 -12.75
CA SER A 76 -18.75 7.78 -14.17
C SER A 76 -17.49 8.60 -14.53
N ASN A 77 -16.79 9.14 -13.54
CA ASN A 77 -15.61 10.02 -13.71
C ASN A 77 -14.29 9.41 -13.26
N LEU A 78 -14.27 8.13 -12.86
CA LEU A 78 -13.01 7.47 -12.49
C LEU A 78 -12.27 6.98 -13.72
N THR A 79 -10.97 7.22 -13.75
CA THR A 79 -10.07 6.63 -14.74
C THR A 79 -9.96 5.13 -14.50
N ARG A 80 -9.94 4.34 -15.58
CA ARG A 80 -9.77 2.88 -15.55
C ARG A 80 -8.56 2.48 -16.36
N LEU A 81 -8.08 1.26 -16.16
CA LEU A 81 -6.90 0.74 -16.87
C LEU A 81 -7.02 0.86 -18.38
N GLU A 82 -8.21 0.58 -18.93
CA GLU A 82 -8.46 0.62 -20.37
C GLU A 82 -8.32 2.03 -20.98
N MET A 83 -8.32 3.07 -20.14
CA MET A 83 -8.17 4.48 -20.54
C MET A 83 -6.72 4.95 -20.50
N LEU A 84 -5.79 4.12 -20.04
CA LEU A 84 -4.39 4.47 -19.84
C LEU A 84 -3.50 3.80 -20.88
N ASP A 85 -2.51 4.53 -21.35
CA ASP A 85 -1.37 3.95 -22.09
C ASP A 85 -0.37 3.44 -21.05
N VAL A 86 -0.21 2.11 -20.98
CA VAL A 86 0.58 1.44 -19.94
C VAL A 86 1.69 0.58 -20.54
N ASP A 87 2.84 0.59 -19.89
CA ASP A 87 4.00 -0.27 -20.18
C ASP A 87 4.14 -1.32 -19.07
N TYR A 88 3.37 -2.42 -19.19
CA TYR A 88 3.41 -3.54 -18.24
C TYR A 88 4.16 -4.72 -18.85
N GLN A 89 5.25 -5.12 -18.21
CA GLN A 89 6.15 -6.12 -18.73
C GLN A 89 6.20 -7.36 -17.83
N LEU A 90 6.09 -8.54 -18.48
CA LEU A 90 6.33 -9.84 -17.85
C LEU A 90 7.83 -10.18 -17.93
N ILE A 91 8.45 -10.36 -16.77
CA ILE A 91 9.88 -10.61 -16.62
C ILE A 91 10.08 -12.08 -16.24
N ASP A 92 9.94 -12.96 -17.20
CA ASP A 92 9.87 -14.41 -17.07
C ASP A 92 11.17 -15.15 -17.46
N THR A 93 12.17 -14.44 -18.00
CA THR A 93 13.46 -15.02 -18.39
C THR A 93 14.62 -14.41 -17.63
N GLU A 94 15.74 -15.14 -17.53
CA GLU A 94 16.96 -14.69 -16.85
C GLU A 94 17.51 -13.40 -17.49
N ASP A 95 17.53 -13.32 -18.82
CA ASP A 95 18.01 -12.15 -19.55
C ASP A 95 17.15 -10.90 -19.23
N LYS A 96 15.82 -11.04 -19.22
CA LYS A 96 14.93 -9.94 -18.85
C LYS A 96 15.13 -9.52 -17.39
N ARG A 97 15.34 -10.49 -16.48
CA ARG A 97 15.62 -10.17 -15.07
C ARG A 97 16.93 -9.39 -14.93
N ALA A 98 17.98 -9.83 -15.61
CA ALA A 98 19.27 -9.13 -15.59
C ALA A 98 19.14 -7.69 -16.14
N GLU A 99 18.44 -7.51 -17.26
CA GLU A 99 18.20 -6.18 -17.86
C GLU A 99 17.43 -5.26 -16.91
N ILE A 100 16.31 -5.75 -16.35
CA ILE A 100 15.46 -4.90 -15.50
C ILE A 100 16.15 -4.54 -14.18
N ILE A 101 16.94 -5.45 -13.60
CA ILE A 101 17.73 -5.15 -12.40
C ILE A 101 18.69 -3.99 -12.66
N GLN A 102 19.43 -3.99 -13.77
CA GLN A 102 20.35 -2.90 -14.11
C GLN A 102 19.61 -1.56 -14.28
N LYS A 103 18.44 -1.59 -14.92
CA LYS A 103 17.59 -0.41 -15.10
C LYS A 103 17.12 0.14 -13.76
N LEU A 104 16.52 -0.71 -12.91
CA LEU A 104 15.92 -0.30 -11.65
C LEU A 104 16.94 0.09 -10.56
N LEU A 105 18.19 -0.38 -10.67
CA LEU A 105 19.26 0.03 -9.74
C LEU A 105 19.54 1.54 -9.78
N THR A 106 19.22 2.21 -10.86
CA THR A 106 19.40 3.66 -11.03
C THR A 106 18.22 4.49 -10.54
N SER A 107 17.12 3.84 -10.15
CA SER A 107 15.88 4.51 -9.72
C SER A 107 16.05 5.09 -8.31
N GLU A 108 15.75 6.37 -8.15
CA GLU A 108 15.74 7.04 -6.83
C GLU A 108 14.56 6.57 -5.97
N ILE A 109 13.45 6.25 -6.62
CA ILE A 109 12.22 5.75 -6.00
C ILE A 109 11.81 4.47 -6.73
N LEU A 110 11.59 3.41 -5.96
CA LEU A 110 11.16 2.11 -6.46
C LEU A 110 9.94 1.64 -5.67
N SER A 111 8.82 1.49 -6.34
CA SER A 111 7.65 0.82 -5.77
C SER A 111 7.86 -0.69 -5.82
N ILE A 112 7.56 -1.37 -4.73
CA ILE A 112 7.70 -2.82 -4.58
C ILE A 112 6.43 -3.41 -4.00
N ASP A 113 6.11 -4.62 -4.42
CA ASP A 113 5.01 -5.43 -3.88
C ASP A 113 5.30 -6.91 -4.08
N THR A 114 4.79 -7.77 -3.20
CA THR A 114 4.94 -9.22 -3.28
C THR A 114 3.58 -9.88 -3.42
N GLU A 115 3.49 -10.87 -4.32
CA GLU A 115 2.35 -11.76 -4.42
C GLU A 115 2.66 -13.06 -3.70
N THR A 116 1.72 -13.52 -2.88
CA THR A 116 1.93 -14.66 -2.00
C THR A 116 0.73 -15.60 -1.96
N THR A 117 0.93 -16.79 -1.43
CA THR A 117 -0.12 -17.82 -1.32
C THR A 117 -1.14 -17.54 -0.21
N GLY A 118 -0.90 -16.55 0.65
CA GLY A 118 -1.78 -16.25 1.79
C GLY A 118 -1.50 -14.89 2.41
N THR A 119 -2.28 -14.52 3.39
CA THR A 119 -2.20 -13.22 4.09
C THR A 119 -1.36 -13.24 5.36
N GLU A 120 -1.03 -14.44 5.87
CA GLU A 120 -0.15 -14.61 7.03
C GLU A 120 1.32 -14.70 6.57
N PRO A 121 2.14 -13.65 6.79
CA PRO A 121 3.46 -13.57 6.16
C PRO A 121 4.47 -14.62 6.69
N MET A 122 4.19 -15.24 7.85
CA MET A 122 5.07 -16.28 8.39
C MET A 122 4.87 -17.63 7.70
N ASP A 123 3.67 -17.88 7.13
CA ASP A 123 3.29 -19.15 6.51
C ASP A 123 3.13 -19.04 4.99
N ALA A 124 3.09 -17.82 4.47
CA ALA A 124 2.88 -17.56 3.05
C ALA A 124 4.15 -17.78 2.23
N GLU A 125 3.99 -18.39 1.06
CA GLU A 125 5.06 -18.56 0.08
C GLU A 125 4.95 -17.49 -1.01
N LEU A 126 6.11 -17.04 -1.52
CA LEU A 126 6.20 -16.05 -2.59
C LEU A 126 5.75 -16.66 -3.93
N VAL A 127 4.88 -15.96 -4.65
CA VAL A 127 4.37 -16.33 -5.98
C VAL A 127 4.92 -15.39 -7.06
N GLY A 128 5.19 -14.16 -6.70
CA GLY A 128 5.75 -13.17 -7.63
C GLY A 128 6.18 -11.91 -6.93
N MET A 129 6.91 -11.08 -7.65
CA MET A 129 7.34 -9.75 -7.23
C MET A 129 6.99 -8.75 -8.31
N SER A 130 6.53 -7.58 -7.92
CA SER A 130 6.29 -6.50 -8.85
C SER A 130 7.04 -5.24 -8.47
N PHE A 131 7.38 -4.47 -9.52
CA PHE A 131 8.18 -3.26 -9.40
C PHE A 131 7.60 -2.16 -10.29
N SER A 132 7.73 -0.90 -9.86
CA SER A 132 7.43 0.26 -10.67
C SER A 132 8.43 1.39 -10.36
N ASP A 133 8.98 1.98 -11.42
CA ASP A 133 9.93 3.08 -11.36
C ASP A 133 9.39 4.38 -12.00
N ALA A 134 8.21 4.32 -12.63
CA ALA A 134 7.56 5.46 -13.26
C ALA A 134 6.04 5.28 -13.34
N GLU A 135 5.31 6.36 -13.60
CA GLU A 135 3.87 6.30 -13.89
C GLU A 135 3.58 5.38 -15.08
N ASN A 136 2.52 4.59 -14.99
CA ASN A 136 2.02 3.68 -16.02
C ASN A 136 3.02 2.63 -16.48
N ARG A 137 4.11 2.40 -15.74
CA ARG A 137 5.12 1.40 -16.05
C ARG A 137 5.33 0.46 -14.88
N ALA A 138 5.23 -0.84 -15.13
CA ALA A 138 5.42 -1.86 -14.12
C ALA A 138 6.03 -3.14 -14.70
N TYR A 139 6.67 -3.90 -13.82
CA TYR A 139 7.36 -5.14 -14.12
C TYR A 139 6.88 -6.21 -13.16
N TYR A 140 6.45 -7.33 -13.70
CA TYR A 140 6.05 -8.48 -12.90
C TYR A 140 7.03 -9.64 -13.11
N VAL A 141 7.55 -10.17 -12.02
CA VAL A 141 8.50 -11.28 -11.97
C VAL A 141 7.78 -12.47 -11.33
N PRO A 142 7.30 -13.46 -12.11
CA PRO A 142 6.75 -14.69 -11.54
C PRO A 142 7.88 -15.51 -10.94
N VAL A 143 7.59 -16.20 -9.83
CA VAL A 143 8.51 -17.19 -9.26
C VAL A 143 7.85 -18.56 -9.27
N PRO A 144 8.65 -19.63 -9.46
CA PRO A 144 8.14 -21.01 -9.45
C PRO A 144 7.76 -21.45 -8.03
N ALA A 145 7.13 -22.60 -7.90
CA ALA A 145 6.78 -23.16 -6.59
C ALA A 145 7.99 -23.77 -5.85
N GLU A 146 9.04 -24.13 -6.59
CA GLU A 146 10.23 -24.77 -6.03
C GLU A 146 11.07 -23.78 -5.23
N ARG A 147 11.16 -23.95 -3.92
CA ARG A 147 11.81 -23.01 -3.01
C ARG A 147 13.26 -22.68 -3.39
N GLU A 148 14.01 -23.63 -3.90
CA GLU A 148 15.40 -23.40 -4.33
C GLU A 148 15.48 -22.45 -5.52
N GLU A 149 14.56 -22.58 -6.47
CA GLU A 149 14.47 -21.69 -7.63
C GLU A 149 13.97 -20.29 -7.21
N VAL A 150 13.01 -20.22 -6.27
CA VAL A 150 12.58 -18.94 -5.68
C VAL A 150 13.75 -18.22 -5.04
N LEU A 151 14.52 -18.91 -4.20
CA LEU A 151 15.71 -18.35 -3.55
C LEU A 151 16.73 -17.80 -4.56
N LYS A 152 16.95 -18.53 -5.67
CA LYS A 152 17.84 -18.07 -6.74
C LYS A 152 17.33 -16.77 -7.35
N ILE A 153 16.06 -16.73 -7.76
CA ILE A 153 15.46 -15.54 -8.39
C ILE A 153 15.45 -14.37 -7.41
N VAL A 154 15.00 -14.56 -6.17
CA VAL A 154 14.97 -13.49 -5.16
C VAL A 154 16.38 -12.94 -4.89
N ASN A 155 17.41 -13.79 -4.90
CA ASN A 155 18.79 -13.37 -4.75
C ASN A 155 19.31 -12.54 -5.94
N GLU A 156 18.83 -12.77 -7.16
CA GLU A 156 19.14 -11.91 -8.31
C GLU A 156 18.67 -10.46 -8.04
N PHE A 157 17.49 -10.28 -7.41
CA PHE A 157 16.90 -9.00 -7.07
C PHE A 157 17.40 -8.39 -5.75
N ARG A 158 18.17 -9.12 -4.95
CA ARG A 158 18.74 -8.61 -3.69
C ARG A 158 19.39 -7.23 -3.83
N PRO A 159 20.19 -6.92 -4.88
CA PRO A 159 20.78 -5.60 -5.03
C PRO A 159 19.78 -4.46 -5.11
N LEU A 160 18.56 -4.69 -5.63
CA LEU A 160 17.48 -3.69 -5.67
C LEU A 160 16.91 -3.44 -4.28
N PHE A 161 16.57 -4.52 -3.57
CA PHE A 161 15.98 -4.42 -2.23
C PHE A 161 16.95 -3.80 -1.22
N GLU A 162 18.23 -4.14 -1.31
CA GLU A 162 19.26 -3.67 -0.39
C GLU A 162 19.92 -2.36 -0.82
N ASN A 163 19.53 -1.74 -1.92
CA ASN A 163 20.06 -0.45 -2.38
C ASN A 163 19.63 0.68 -1.43
N GLU A 164 20.53 1.16 -0.59
CA GLU A 164 20.27 2.24 0.37
C GLU A 164 20.02 3.61 -0.28
N LYS A 165 20.41 3.79 -1.55
CA LYS A 165 20.24 5.04 -2.29
C LYS A 165 18.84 5.20 -2.84
N SER A 166 18.12 4.08 -3.05
CA SER A 166 16.77 4.06 -3.57
C SER A 166 15.75 4.04 -2.43
N MET A 167 14.77 4.92 -2.47
CA MET A 167 13.61 4.86 -1.57
C MET A 167 12.65 3.78 -2.04
N LYS A 168 12.29 2.84 -1.15
CA LYS A 168 11.29 1.82 -1.44
C LYS A 168 9.92 2.28 -0.96
N VAL A 169 8.94 2.01 -1.77
CA VAL A 169 7.55 2.37 -1.54
C VAL A 169 6.68 1.14 -1.62
N GLY A 170 5.76 1.01 -0.68
CA GLY A 170 4.79 -0.07 -0.67
C GLY A 170 3.50 0.33 0.05
N GLN A 171 2.49 -0.47 -0.12
CA GLN A 171 1.24 -0.41 0.64
C GLN A 171 1.29 -1.50 1.71
N ASN A 172 1.37 -1.12 2.99
CA ASN A 172 1.65 -2.06 4.08
C ASN A 172 3.00 -2.80 3.88
N ILE A 173 4.02 -2.06 3.48
CA ILE A 173 5.35 -2.56 3.07
C ILE A 173 5.99 -3.51 4.10
N LYS A 174 5.58 -3.45 5.37
CA LYS A 174 6.07 -4.36 6.40
C LYS A 174 5.75 -5.83 6.10
N TYR A 175 4.62 -6.10 5.42
CA TYR A 175 4.27 -7.44 4.97
C TYR A 175 5.31 -7.95 3.97
N ASP A 176 5.61 -7.16 2.94
CA ASP A 176 6.60 -7.50 1.90
C ASP A 176 7.99 -7.69 2.49
N MET A 177 8.35 -6.86 3.47
CA MET A 177 9.64 -6.99 4.18
C MET A 177 9.77 -8.32 4.93
N ILE A 178 8.71 -8.80 5.56
CA ILE A 178 8.70 -10.09 6.27
C ILE A 178 8.80 -11.24 5.25
N ILE A 179 8.02 -11.18 4.17
CA ILE A 179 8.09 -12.17 3.09
C ILE A 179 9.52 -12.25 2.53
N LEU A 180 10.13 -11.13 2.14
CA LEU A 180 11.48 -11.10 1.61
C LEU A 180 12.53 -11.59 2.63
N GLN A 181 12.32 -11.31 3.91
CA GLN A 181 13.18 -11.79 4.99
C GLN A 181 13.15 -13.32 5.11
N ASN A 182 12.01 -13.98 4.85
CA ASN A 182 11.91 -15.45 4.82
C ASN A 182 12.76 -16.07 3.71
N TYR A 183 13.14 -15.29 2.69
CA TYR A 183 14.07 -15.65 1.62
C TYR A 183 15.47 -15.04 1.83
N GLY A 184 15.76 -14.50 3.02
CA GLY A 184 17.08 -14.00 3.41
C GLY A 184 17.45 -12.64 2.82
N VAL A 185 16.49 -11.87 2.32
CA VAL A 185 16.68 -10.52 1.77
C VAL A 185 16.16 -9.47 2.74
N GLN A 186 16.95 -8.41 2.96
CA GLN A 186 16.56 -7.26 3.76
C GLN A 186 16.26 -6.06 2.86
N VAL A 187 15.13 -5.41 3.08
CA VAL A 187 14.82 -4.15 2.41
C VAL A 187 15.52 -3.02 3.13
N LYS A 188 16.44 -2.33 2.43
CA LYS A 188 17.25 -1.24 2.97
C LYS A 188 16.95 0.10 2.31
N GLY A 189 17.45 1.17 2.91
CA GLY A 189 17.25 2.54 2.47
C GLY A 189 16.03 3.20 3.09
N LYS A 190 15.60 4.31 2.51
CA LYS A 190 14.39 5.00 2.95
C LYS A 190 13.15 4.19 2.56
N LEU A 191 12.19 4.10 3.48
CA LEU A 191 10.92 3.42 3.26
C LEU A 191 9.78 4.43 3.27
N PHE A 192 8.81 4.24 2.40
CA PHE A 192 7.56 4.98 2.40
C PHE A 192 6.39 4.00 2.29
N ASP A 193 5.59 3.94 3.35
CA ASP A 193 4.38 3.12 3.40
C ASP A 193 3.16 4.01 3.15
N THR A 194 2.44 3.75 2.05
CA THR A 194 1.30 4.57 1.64
C THR A 194 0.11 4.40 2.58
N MET A 195 -0.09 3.20 3.15
CA MET A 195 -1.13 2.95 4.14
C MET A 195 -0.85 3.72 5.43
N LEU A 196 0.37 3.61 5.94
CA LEU A 196 0.77 4.27 7.18
C LEU A 196 0.77 5.79 7.04
N ALA A 197 1.24 6.32 5.90
CA ALA A 197 1.22 7.75 5.62
C ALA A 197 -0.22 8.30 5.63
N HIS A 198 -1.16 7.58 5.02
CA HIS A 198 -2.56 7.99 5.04
C HIS A 198 -3.17 7.88 6.44
N TYR A 199 -2.83 6.83 7.18
CA TYR A 199 -3.29 6.67 8.57
C TYR A 199 -2.88 7.85 9.47
N VAL A 200 -1.65 8.35 9.28
CA VAL A 200 -1.16 9.52 10.04
C VAL A 200 -1.89 10.81 9.63
N LEU A 201 -2.23 10.96 8.34
CA LEU A 201 -2.89 12.16 7.83
C LEU A 201 -4.39 12.20 8.12
N GLN A 202 -5.07 11.08 8.02
CA GLN A 202 -6.53 10.96 8.12
C GLN A 202 -6.94 9.65 8.81
N PRO A 203 -6.70 9.52 10.12
CA PRO A 203 -6.87 8.25 10.86
C PRO A 203 -8.31 7.71 10.86
N GLU A 204 -9.30 8.58 10.65
CA GLU A 204 -10.71 8.23 10.65
C GLU A 204 -11.22 7.57 9.34
N LEU A 205 -10.39 7.59 8.29
CA LEU A 205 -10.77 7.11 6.97
C LEU A 205 -10.27 5.69 6.70
N ARG A 206 -10.70 5.10 5.58
CA ARG A 206 -10.19 3.80 5.11
C ARG A 206 -8.77 3.99 4.56
N HIS A 207 -7.91 2.97 4.72
CA HIS A 207 -6.51 3.03 4.31
C HIS A 207 -6.14 1.96 3.27
N ASN A 208 -7.13 1.21 2.77
CA ASN A 208 -6.91 0.23 1.73
C ASN A 208 -6.60 0.90 0.38
N MET A 209 -5.89 0.19 -0.48
CA MET A 209 -5.38 0.71 -1.74
C MET A 209 -6.49 1.23 -2.67
N ASP A 210 -7.60 0.50 -2.80
CA ASP A 210 -8.71 0.89 -3.66
C ASP A 210 -9.25 2.26 -3.28
N TYR A 211 -9.49 2.47 -1.98
CA TYR A 211 -9.95 3.75 -1.46
C TYR A 211 -8.93 4.87 -1.72
N LEU A 212 -7.63 4.61 -1.49
CA LEU A 212 -6.58 5.60 -1.74
C LEU A 212 -6.45 5.94 -3.23
N ALA A 213 -6.55 4.95 -4.11
CA ALA A 213 -6.53 5.17 -5.55
C ALA A 213 -7.72 6.02 -6.01
N GLU A 214 -8.91 5.75 -5.48
CA GLU A 214 -10.11 6.52 -5.81
C GLU A 214 -10.01 7.98 -5.38
N ILE A 215 -9.69 8.25 -4.11
CA ILE A 215 -9.71 9.61 -3.56
C ILE A 215 -8.55 10.49 -4.01
N TYR A 216 -7.35 9.90 -4.21
CA TYR A 216 -6.15 10.68 -4.56
C TYR A 216 -5.84 10.68 -6.04
N LEU A 217 -6.18 9.61 -6.77
CA LEU A 217 -5.82 9.44 -8.17
C LEU A 217 -7.03 9.50 -9.10
N HIS A 218 -8.25 9.50 -8.54
CA HIS A 218 -9.49 9.35 -9.29
C HIS A 218 -9.46 8.12 -10.20
N TYR A 219 -8.94 7.01 -9.66
CA TYR A 219 -8.71 5.78 -10.39
C TYR A 219 -9.45 4.61 -9.74
N GLN A 220 -10.13 3.84 -10.59
CA GLN A 220 -10.77 2.59 -10.20
C GLN A 220 -9.79 1.44 -10.40
N THR A 221 -9.37 0.82 -9.30
CA THR A 221 -8.53 -0.38 -9.31
C THR A 221 -9.29 -1.58 -9.89
N ILE A 222 -8.53 -2.54 -10.41
CA ILE A 222 -9.09 -3.85 -10.77
C ILE A 222 -9.19 -4.65 -9.48
N HIS A 223 -10.41 -5.00 -9.09
CA HIS A 223 -10.61 -5.88 -7.93
C HIS A 223 -10.03 -7.26 -8.22
N CYS A 224 -9.22 -7.76 -7.30
CA CYS A 224 -8.71 -9.12 -7.39
C CYS A 224 -9.87 -10.11 -7.14
N LEU A 225 -10.40 -10.72 -8.20
CA LEU A 225 -11.45 -11.75 -8.13
C LEU A 225 -10.90 -13.15 -7.79
N LEU A 226 -9.64 -13.26 -7.39
CA LEU A 226 -8.95 -14.53 -7.21
C LEU A 226 -9.07 -15.16 -5.82
N TYR A 227 -9.94 -14.64 -4.95
CA TYR A 227 -10.23 -15.26 -3.66
C TYR A 227 -11.59 -15.96 -3.67
N THR A 228 -11.77 -16.93 -4.58
CA THR A 228 -12.85 -17.92 -4.49
C THR A 228 -12.29 -19.32 -4.53
#